data_72353e9a7d866b7bdc2f18825adda58e
#
_entry.id   72353e9a7d866b7bdc2f18825adda58e
#
_cell.length_a   1.000
_cell.length_b   1.000
_cell.length_c   1.000
_cell.angle_alpha   90.00
_cell.angle_beta   90.00
_cell.angle_gamma   90.00
#
_symmetry.space_group_name_H-M   'P 1'
#
loop_
_entity.id
_entity.type
_entity.pdbx_description
1 polymer ?
#
loop_
_entity_poly.entity_id
_entity_poly.type
_entity_poly.pdbx_seq_one_letter_code
_entity_poly.pdbx_strand_id
1 'polypeptide(L)'
;MAHGRDYKITTAKREREWDPCSCAALRGVEIEATASDTRRVVVTDGACAALDILPVTSKEHQGALLKAELLRRGFAEQPGGKLLRVETDGVEISVDLSTRKVSIDSKAERVVEVTVKAIGADTTSAETNSVAALERELVKQTSRAEEQLVAEIVERLEEHLPGLQREMDEVVARVVGQSLEAKARSFGEIESVTGDAVEGTLTIKVRV
;
A
#
# COMPACT_ATOMS: atom_id res chain seq x y z
N MET A 1 26.20 11.63 12.13
CA MET A 1 27.12 10.53 11.81
C MET A 1 26.80 10.07 10.40
N ALA A 2 27.69 10.38 9.44
CA ALA A 2 27.51 9.94 8.05
C ALA A 2 27.79 8.43 7.99
N HIS A 3 26.76 7.63 7.76
CA HIS A 3 26.95 6.24 7.39
C HIS A 3 27.62 6.23 6.02
N GLY A 4 28.89 5.79 5.98
CA GLY A 4 29.59 5.55 4.74
C GLY A 4 28.79 4.55 3.90
N ARG A 5 28.33 4.97 2.75
CA ARG A 5 27.68 4.10 1.77
C ARG A 5 28.78 3.41 0.97
N ASP A 6 28.81 2.10 1.00
CA ASP A 6 29.74 1.30 0.19
C ASP A 6 29.18 1.20 -1.24
N TYR A 7 29.72 2.02 -2.14
CA TYR A 7 29.43 1.90 -3.58
C TYR A 7 30.38 0.87 -4.21
N LYS A 8 29.86 0.08 -5.14
CA LYS A 8 30.70 -0.78 -5.96
C LYS A 8 31.33 0.06 -7.07
N ILE A 9 32.63 0.33 -6.97
CA ILE A 9 33.38 1.12 -7.94
C ILE A 9 34.39 0.24 -8.63
N THR A 10 34.45 0.35 -9.98
CA THR A 10 35.48 -0.27 -10.81
C THR A 10 36.09 0.78 -11.72
N THR A 11 37.41 0.77 -11.84
CA THR A 11 38.16 1.70 -12.69
C THR A 11 38.83 0.97 -13.85
N ALA A 12 38.81 1.58 -15.03
CA ALA A 12 39.50 1.12 -16.20
C ALA A 12 40.29 2.25 -16.87
N LYS A 13 41.49 1.95 -17.30
CA LYS A 13 42.33 2.88 -18.04
C LYS A 13 41.94 2.86 -19.49
N ARG A 14 41.57 4.03 -20.04
CA ARG A 14 41.24 4.22 -21.46
C ARG A 14 42.41 4.90 -22.14
N GLU A 15 43.06 4.25 -23.10
CA GLU A 15 44.01 4.91 -23.96
C GLU A 15 43.29 5.53 -25.16
N ARG A 16 43.51 6.87 -25.36
CA ARG A 16 43.01 7.50 -26.58
C ARG A 16 43.77 6.97 -27.79
N GLU A 17 43.06 6.53 -28.80
CA GLU A 17 43.65 6.22 -30.09
C GLU A 17 44.30 7.49 -30.68
N TRP A 18 45.54 7.35 -31.10
CA TRP A 18 46.35 8.47 -31.58
C TRP A 18 45.88 8.86 -33.02
N ASP A 19 45.41 10.10 -33.19
CA ASP A 19 45.13 10.67 -34.47
C ASP A 19 46.36 11.47 -34.96
N PRO A 20 47.09 11.04 -36.00
CA PRO A 20 48.33 11.64 -36.44
C PRO A 20 48.20 13.05 -37.05
N CYS A 21 46.99 13.56 -37.27
CA CYS A 21 46.74 14.86 -37.88
C CYS A 21 46.54 16.01 -36.86
N SER A 22 46.56 15.75 -35.55
CA SER A 22 46.35 16.76 -34.52
C SER A 22 47.69 17.23 -33.94
N CYS A 23 48.13 18.44 -34.28
CA CYS A 23 49.40 19.06 -33.83
C CYS A 23 49.44 19.52 -32.38
N ALA A 24 48.52 19.07 -31.52
CA ALA A 24 48.47 19.37 -30.09
C ALA A 24 48.20 18.11 -29.28
N ALA A 25 49.12 17.15 -29.34
CA ALA A 25 49.01 15.92 -28.53
C ALA A 25 49.50 16.14 -27.10
N LEU A 26 48.73 16.73 -26.26
CA LEU A 26 48.80 16.46 -24.81
C LEU A 26 48.28 15.02 -24.64
N ARG A 27 49.17 14.07 -24.38
CA ARG A 27 48.82 12.70 -23.98
C ARG A 27 48.13 12.72 -22.62
N GLY A 28 46.82 12.98 -22.62
CA GLY A 28 45.97 12.82 -21.45
C GLY A 28 45.57 11.36 -21.33
N VAL A 29 45.98 10.66 -20.31
CA VAL A 29 45.39 9.39 -19.93
C VAL A 29 44.03 9.68 -19.34
N GLU A 30 42.97 9.22 -19.96
CA GLU A 30 41.63 9.28 -19.37
C GLU A 30 41.35 7.99 -18.62
N ILE A 31 40.89 8.12 -17.38
CA ILE A 31 40.48 7.00 -16.55
C ILE A 31 38.98 6.96 -16.49
N GLU A 32 38.38 5.84 -16.88
CA GLU A 32 36.95 5.59 -16.73
C GLU A 32 36.70 4.88 -15.40
N ALA A 33 35.82 5.42 -14.59
CA ALA A 33 35.29 4.76 -13.39
C ALA A 33 33.82 4.42 -13.58
N THR A 34 33.44 3.22 -13.15
CA THR A 34 32.05 2.75 -13.12
C THR A 34 31.62 2.60 -11.68
N ALA A 35 30.53 3.23 -11.31
CA ALA A 35 29.91 3.10 -9.98
C ALA A 35 28.49 2.54 -10.11
N SER A 36 28.10 1.66 -9.18
CA SER A 36 26.77 1.07 -9.13
C SER A 36 26.24 1.01 -7.70
N ASP A 37 24.93 1.17 -7.55
CA ASP A 37 24.20 1.01 -6.29
C ASP A 37 22.80 0.46 -6.57
N THR A 38 22.21 -0.19 -5.55
CA THR A 38 20.88 -0.78 -5.62
C THR A 38 20.04 -0.27 -4.43
N ARG A 39 18.87 0.28 -4.71
CA ARG A 39 17.95 0.76 -3.68
C ARG A 39 16.60 0.09 -3.78
N ARG A 40 16.04 -0.23 -2.61
CA ARG A 40 14.68 -0.72 -2.47
C ARG A 40 13.78 0.48 -2.14
N VAL A 41 12.80 0.73 -3.00
CA VAL A 41 11.75 1.72 -2.80
C VAL A 41 10.49 0.99 -2.37
N VAL A 42 9.88 1.43 -1.28
CA VAL A 42 8.65 0.86 -0.72
C VAL A 42 7.68 2.00 -0.50
N VAL A 43 6.49 1.87 -1.04
CA VAL A 43 5.38 2.80 -0.84
C VAL A 43 4.21 2.04 -0.20
N THR A 44 3.54 2.68 0.74
CA THR A 44 2.31 2.17 1.35
C THR A 44 1.32 3.33 1.39
N ASP A 45 0.11 3.09 0.96
CA ASP A 45 -1.00 4.04 1.05
C ASP A 45 -2.29 3.31 1.35
N GLY A 46 -3.31 4.04 1.84
CA GLY A 46 -4.56 3.44 2.22
C GLY A 46 -5.64 4.46 2.57
N ALA A 47 -6.85 3.96 2.77
CA ALA A 47 -7.99 4.73 3.18
C ALA A 47 -8.67 4.11 4.40
N CYS A 48 -9.35 4.92 5.19
CA CYS A 48 -10.14 4.42 6.32
C CYS A 48 -11.49 5.13 6.41
N ALA A 49 -12.50 4.39 6.86
CA ALA A 49 -13.84 4.90 7.10
C ALA A 49 -14.42 4.33 8.41
N ALA A 50 -15.36 5.03 9.02
CA ALA A 50 -16.12 4.52 10.15
C ALA A 50 -17.35 3.74 9.65
N LEU A 51 -17.66 2.62 10.30
CA LEU A 51 -18.90 1.89 10.10
C LEU A 51 -19.98 2.51 11.01
N ASP A 52 -20.93 3.19 10.41
CA ASP A 52 -22.03 3.82 11.14
C ASP A 52 -23.15 2.79 11.39
N ILE A 53 -23.10 2.16 12.57
CA ILE A 53 -24.07 1.15 12.99
C ILE A 53 -25.04 1.78 13.99
N LEU A 54 -26.33 1.82 13.63
CA LEU A 54 -27.39 2.33 14.52
C LEU A 54 -27.39 1.60 15.88
N PRO A 55 -27.40 2.31 17.02
CA PRO A 55 -27.30 1.74 18.36
C PRO A 55 -28.65 1.14 18.83
N VAL A 56 -29.08 0.06 18.22
CA VAL A 56 -30.36 -0.65 18.50
C VAL A 56 -30.24 -1.54 19.76
N THR A 57 -29.09 -2.21 19.92
CA THR A 57 -28.79 -3.10 21.04
C THR A 57 -27.47 -2.68 21.71
N SER A 58 -26.98 -3.44 22.70
CA SER A 58 -25.69 -3.11 23.36
C SER A 58 -24.52 -3.18 22.35
N LYS A 59 -23.47 -2.42 22.63
CA LYS A 59 -22.25 -2.41 21.79
C LYS A 59 -21.62 -3.78 21.68
N GLU A 60 -21.64 -4.56 22.76
CA GLU A 60 -21.09 -5.91 22.82
C GLU A 60 -21.87 -6.84 21.89
N HIS A 61 -23.20 -6.77 21.92
CA HIS A 61 -24.07 -7.59 21.08
C HIS A 61 -23.87 -7.24 19.59
N GLN A 62 -23.89 -5.95 19.27
CA GLN A 62 -23.62 -5.51 17.89
C GLN A 62 -22.20 -5.86 17.42
N GLY A 63 -21.21 -5.79 18.32
CA GLY A 63 -19.84 -6.21 18.03
C GLY A 63 -19.74 -7.70 17.70
N ALA A 64 -20.47 -8.54 18.46
CA ALA A 64 -20.55 -9.98 18.20
C ALA A 64 -21.21 -10.28 16.84
N LEU A 65 -22.28 -9.59 16.48
CA LEU A 65 -22.95 -9.72 15.17
C LEU A 65 -22.05 -9.27 14.05
N LEU A 66 -21.40 -8.13 14.19
CA LEU A 66 -20.43 -7.60 13.21
C LEU A 66 -19.29 -8.59 12.99
N LYS A 67 -18.70 -9.12 14.06
CA LYS A 67 -17.65 -10.13 14.00
C LYS A 67 -18.12 -11.37 13.23
N ALA A 68 -19.28 -11.91 13.56
CA ALA A 68 -19.82 -13.10 12.93
C ALA A 68 -20.06 -12.89 11.43
N GLU A 69 -20.59 -11.74 11.03
CA GLU A 69 -20.85 -11.41 9.63
C GLU A 69 -19.56 -11.25 8.84
N LEU A 70 -18.55 -10.57 9.39
CA LEU A 70 -17.26 -10.39 8.75
C LEU A 70 -16.50 -11.74 8.59
N LEU A 71 -16.52 -12.61 9.61
CA LEU A 71 -15.95 -13.95 9.51
C LEU A 71 -16.62 -14.76 8.38
N ARG A 72 -17.94 -14.65 8.23
CA ARG A 72 -18.69 -15.29 7.13
C ARG A 72 -18.25 -14.78 5.74
N ARG A 73 -17.76 -13.54 5.66
CA ARG A 73 -17.25 -12.92 4.44
C ARG A 73 -15.75 -13.14 4.20
N GLY A 74 -15.13 -14.05 4.96
CA GLY A 74 -13.74 -14.46 4.74
C GLY A 74 -12.70 -13.63 5.47
N PHE A 75 -13.10 -12.74 6.38
CA PHE A 75 -12.15 -12.09 7.27
C PHE A 75 -11.63 -13.08 8.31
N ALA A 76 -10.35 -12.97 8.66
CA ALA A 76 -9.69 -13.76 9.70
C ALA A 76 -9.42 -12.92 10.95
N GLU A 77 -9.59 -13.50 12.12
CA GLU A 77 -9.32 -12.82 13.39
C GLU A 77 -7.83 -12.64 13.62
N GLN A 78 -7.44 -11.44 14.00
CA GLN A 78 -6.08 -11.07 14.37
C GLN A 78 -5.99 -10.73 15.86
N PRO A 79 -4.80 -10.82 16.47
CA PRO A 79 -4.59 -10.36 17.84
C PRO A 79 -5.04 -8.90 18.03
N GLY A 80 -5.68 -8.58 19.15
CA GLY A 80 -6.16 -7.24 19.45
C GLY A 80 -7.57 -6.92 18.97
N GLY A 81 -8.36 -7.94 18.52
CA GLY A 81 -9.77 -7.74 18.15
C GLY A 81 -9.97 -7.11 16.75
N LYS A 82 -8.95 -7.17 15.93
CA LYS A 82 -9.04 -6.79 14.51
C LYS A 82 -9.37 -7.99 13.65
N LEU A 83 -10.07 -7.75 12.57
CA LEU A 83 -10.34 -8.73 11.52
C LEU A 83 -9.60 -8.28 10.25
N LEU A 84 -8.95 -9.21 9.56
CA LEU A 84 -8.14 -8.96 8.38
C LEU A 84 -8.56 -9.87 7.23
N ARG A 85 -8.62 -9.32 6.03
CA ARG A 85 -8.72 -10.05 4.77
C ARG A 85 -7.67 -9.52 3.81
N VAL A 86 -6.95 -10.41 3.14
CA VAL A 86 -5.96 -10.06 2.13
C VAL A 86 -6.49 -10.50 0.78
N GLU A 87 -6.56 -9.56 -0.15
CA GLU A 87 -6.98 -9.81 -1.53
C GLU A 87 -5.84 -10.42 -2.36
N THR A 88 -6.17 -10.96 -3.53
CA THR A 88 -5.20 -11.68 -4.39
C THR A 88 -4.08 -10.80 -4.94
N ASP A 89 -4.30 -9.49 -5.03
CA ASP A 89 -3.34 -8.49 -5.47
C ASP A 89 -2.54 -7.84 -4.33
N GLY A 90 -2.70 -8.38 -3.10
CA GLY A 90 -1.98 -7.94 -1.91
C GLY A 90 -2.57 -6.72 -1.21
N VAL A 91 -3.78 -6.30 -1.58
CA VAL A 91 -4.54 -5.30 -0.82
C VAL A 91 -5.01 -5.92 0.50
N GLU A 92 -4.77 -5.23 1.61
CA GLU A 92 -5.16 -5.64 2.95
C GLU A 92 -6.38 -4.84 3.41
N ILE A 93 -7.45 -5.53 3.79
CA ILE A 93 -8.65 -4.91 4.34
C ILE A 93 -8.75 -5.31 5.80
N SER A 94 -8.74 -4.34 6.70
CA SER A 94 -8.85 -4.59 8.13
C SER A 94 -10.05 -3.88 8.76
N VAL A 95 -10.69 -4.54 9.72
CA VAL A 95 -11.81 -3.98 10.49
C VAL A 95 -11.49 -4.08 11.97
N ASP A 96 -11.46 -2.94 12.63
CA ASP A 96 -11.32 -2.84 14.08
C ASP A 96 -12.70 -2.84 14.71
N LEU A 97 -13.05 -3.90 15.45
CA LEU A 97 -14.34 -4.07 16.10
C LEU A 97 -14.58 -3.08 17.24
N SER A 98 -13.52 -2.62 17.89
CA SER A 98 -13.62 -1.71 19.05
C SER A 98 -13.96 -0.27 18.63
N THR A 99 -13.31 0.20 17.57
CA THR A 99 -13.49 1.54 17.00
C THR A 99 -14.50 1.58 15.86
N ARG A 100 -14.92 0.40 15.35
CA ARG A 100 -15.80 0.25 14.17
C ARG A 100 -15.24 0.97 12.94
N LYS A 101 -13.94 0.88 12.75
CA LYS A 101 -13.26 1.43 11.57
C LYS A 101 -12.89 0.31 10.62
N VAL A 102 -13.14 0.52 9.34
CA VAL A 102 -12.59 -0.26 8.26
C VAL A 102 -11.43 0.51 7.64
N SER A 103 -10.34 -0.18 7.37
CA SER A 103 -9.19 0.34 6.64
C SER A 103 -8.89 -0.56 5.47
N ILE A 104 -8.49 0.04 4.36
CA ILE A 104 -7.95 -0.63 3.18
C ILE A 104 -6.55 -0.09 2.95
N ASP A 105 -5.57 -0.96 2.89
CA ASP A 105 -4.16 -0.62 2.75
C ASP A 105 -3.56 -1.39 1.57
N SER A 106 -2.73 -0.72 0.78
CA SER A 106 -1.97 -1.34 -0.30
C SER A 106 -0.50 -0.98 -0.17
N LYS A 107 0.35 -1.95 -0.47
CA LYS A 107 1.80 -1.81 -0.44
C LYS A 107 2.39 -2.25 -1.77
N ALA A 108 3.30 -1.44 -2.30
CA ALA A 108 4.08 -1.81 -3.46
C ALA A 108 5.56 -1.57 -3.21
N GLU A 109 6.42 -2.38 -3.83
CA GLU A 109 7.86 -2.24 -3.72
C GLU A 109 8.54 -2.46 -5.06
N ARG A 110 9.66 -1.77 -5.25
CA ARG A 110 10.50 -1.89 -6.45
C ARG A 110 11.96 -1.76 -6.07
N VAL A 111 12.78 -2.60 -6.69
CA VAL A 111 14.23 -2.48 -6.61
C VAL A 111 14.71 -1.63 -7.78
N VAL A 112 15.45 -0.58 -7.46
CA VAL A 112 16.07 0.33 -8.44
C VAL A 112 17.56 0.07 -8.43
N GLU A 113 18.10 -0.38 -9.56
CA GLU A 113 19.52 -0.59 -9.77
C GLU A 113 20.04 0.45 -10.76
N VAL A 114 21.08 1.17 -10.37
CA VAL A 114 21.68 2.23 -11.19
C VAL A 114 23.17 1.94 -11.34
N THR A 115 23.65 2.02 -12.58
CA THR A 115 25.08 1.95 -12.92
C THR A 115 25.42 3.15 -13.77
N VAL A 116 26.46 3.88 -13.39
CA VAL A 116 26.96 5.05 -14.14
C VAL A 116 28.45 4.92 -14.41
N LYS A 117 28.86 5.56 -15.49
CA LYS A 117 30.26 5.69 -15.90
C LYS A 117 30.66 7.15 -15.91
N ALA A 118 31.82 7.47 -15.41
CA ALA A 118 32.40 8.81 -15.49
C ALA A 118 33.89 8.75 -15.84
N ILE A 119 34.36 9.81 -16.44
CA ILE A 119 35.76 9.96 -16.90
C ILE A 119 36.43 11.03 -16.03
N GLY A 120 37.68 10.79 -15.68
CA GLY A 120 38.53 11.75 -14.97
C GLY A 120 39.95 11.77 -15.52
N ALA A 121 40.70 12.85 -15.21
CA ALA A 121 42.11 12.99 -15.56
C ALA A 121 43.02 12.02 -14.78
N ASP A 122 42.55 11.60 -13.61
CA ASP A 122 43.18 10.62 -12.73
C ASP A 122 42.12 9.73 -12.06
N THR A 123 42.56 8.69 -11.37
CA THR A 123 41.67 7.70 -10.73
C THR A 123 40.74 8.35 -9.72
N THR A 124 41.25 9.26 -8.88
CA THR A 124 40.47 9.92 -7.81
C THR A 124 39.39 10.81 -8.38
N SER A 125 39.68 11.59 -9.43
CA SER A 125 38.70 12.42 -10.10
C SER A 125 37.64 11.61 -10.84
N ALA A 126 38.02 10.49 -11.51
CA ALA A 126 37.09 9.59 -12.16
C ALA A 126 36.13 8.93 -11.16
N GLU A 127 36.63 8.44 -10.04
CA GLU A 127 35.85 7.85 -8.96
C GLU A 127 34.89 8.88 -8.34
N THR A 128 35.39 10.08 -8.01
CA THR A 128 34.56 11.14 -7.44
C THR A 128 33.43 11.55 -8.40
N ASN A 129 33.73 11.71 -9.68
CA ASN A 129 32.75 12.04 -10.71
C ASN A 129 31.72 10.92 -10.89
N SER A 130 32.14 9.66 -10.83
CA SER A 130 31.22 8.51 -10.97
C SER A 130 30.28 8.40 -9.76
N VAL A 131 30.75 8.64 -8.54
CA VAL A 131 29.91 8.65 -7.33
C VAL A 131 28.90 9.79 -7.38
N ALA A 132 29.36 11.01 -7.73
CA ALA A 132 28.47 12.16 -7.81
C ALA A 132 27.41 12.01 -8.92
N ALA A 133 27.74 11.36 -10.02
CA ALA A 133 26.78 11.04 -11.08
C ALA A 133 25.82 9.94 -10.64
N LEU A 134 26.30 8.92 -9.96
CA LEU A 134 25.50 7.83 -9.39
C LEU A 134 24.46 8.36 -8.40
N GLU A 135 24.85 9.21 -7.45
CA GLU A 135 23.93 9.79 -6.48
C GLU A 135 22.81 10.59 -7.14
N ARG A 136 23.14 11.41 -8.15
CA ARG A 136 22.14 12.18 -8.91
C ARG A 136 21.17 11.27 -9.66
N GLU A 137 21.67 10.25 -10.32
CA GLU A 137 20.82 9.32 -11.08
C GLU A 137 19.99 8.43 -10.15
N LEU A 138 20.53 8.00 -8.99
CA LEU A 138 19.79 7.28 -7.97
C LEU A 138 18.61 8.09 -7.43
N VAL A 139 18.83 9.37 -7.08
CA VAL A 139 17.74 10.24 -6.62
C VAL A 139 16.66 10.34 -7.68
N LYS A 140 17.04 10.57 -8.94
CA LYS A 140 16.09 10.68 -10.05
C LYS A 140 15.32 9.38 -10.30
N GLN A 141 15.98 8.23 -10.29
CA GLN A 141 15.35 6.94 -10.53
C GLN A 141 14.47 6.50 -9.34
N THR A 142 14.89 6.77 -8.10
CA THR A 142 14.06 6.49 -6.92
C THR A 142 12.81 7.36 -6.89
N SER A 143 12.91 8.67 -7.17
CA SER A 143 11.71 9.53 -7.23
C SER A 143 10.73 9.10 -8.31
N ARG A 144 11.22 8.71 -9.49
CA ARG A 144 10.37 8.17 -10.56
C ARG A 144 9.71 6.84 -10.16
N ALA A 145 10.47 5.97 -9.48
CA ALA A 145 9.93 4.71 -9.00
C ALA A 145 8.85 4.94 -7.92
N GLU A 146 9.06 5.90 -7.01
CA GLU A 146 8.08 6.32 -6.01
C GLU A 146 6.80 6.83 -6.66
N GLU A 147 6.90 7.76 -7.63
CA GLU A 147 5.73 8.28 -8.36
C GLU A 147 4.94 7.18 -9.07
N GLN A 148 5.63 6.23 -9.69
CA GLN A 148 5.00 5.10 -10.36
C GLN A 148 4.32 4.15 -9.38
N LEU A 149 4.97 3.85 -8.24
CA LEU A 149 4.38 3.00 -7.20
C LEU A 149 3.17 3.65 -6.54
N VAL A 150 3.20 4.97 -6.31
CA VAL A 150 2.04 5.72 -5.81
C VAL A 150 0.87 5.59 -6.79
N ALA A 151 1.10 5.83 -8.08
CA ALA A 151 0.05 5.71 -9.10
C ALA A 151 -0.54 4.28 -9.16
N GLU A 152 0.32 3.26 -9.07
CA GLU A 152 -0.08 1.85 -9.05
C GLU A 152 -0.92 1.49 -7.81
N ILE A 153 -0.56 2.03 -6.63
CA ILE A 153 -1.32 1.83 -5.40
C ILE A 153 -2.68 2.53 -5.48
N VAL A 154 -2.71 3.78 -5.95
CA VAL A 154 -3.96 4.54 -6.09
C VAL A 154 -4.93 3.81 -7.01
N GLU A 155 -4.47 3.34 -8.17
CA GLU A 155 -5.29 2.58 -9.12
C GLU A 155 -5.89 1.32 -8.47
N ARG A 156 -5.08 0.53 -7.74
CA ARG A 156 -5.57 -0.65 -7.01
C ARG A 156 -6.62 -0.29 -5.95
N LEU A 157 -6.36 0.76 -5.17
CA LEU A 157 -7.31 1.19 -4.13
C LEU A 157 -8.63 1.67 -4.76
N GLU A 158 -8.57 2.44 -5.86
CA GLU A 158 -9.76 2.91 -6.57
C GLU A 158 -10.60 1.76 -7.15
N GLU A 159 -9.97 0.66 -7.59
CA GLU A 159 -10.67 -0.55 -8.04
C GLU A 159 -11.42 -1.24 -6.90
N HIS A 160 -10.82 -1.33 -5.72
CA HIS A 160 -11.41 -2.05 -4.58
C HIS A 160 -12.44 -1.24 -3.80
N LEU A 161 -12.25 0.08 -3.68
CA LEU A 161 -13.08 0.94 -2.83
C LEU A 161 -14.59 0.84 -3.08
N PRO A 162 -15.11 0.87 -4.34
CA PRO A 162 -16.55 0.79 -4.57
C PRO A 162 -17.16 -0.57 -4.21
N GLY A 163 -16.37 -1.65 -4.36
CA GLY A 163 -16.74 -3.00 -3.95
C GLY A 163 -16.81 -3.13 -2.44
N LEU A 164 -15.76 -2.66 -1.77
CA LEU A 164 -15.66 -2.66 -0.32
C LEU A 164 -16.77 -1.81 0.33
N GLN A 165 -17.06 -0.63 -0.21
CA GLN A 165 -18.13 0.23 0.31
C GLN A 165 -19.48 -0.50 0.28
N ARG A 166 -19.86 -1.09 -0.87
CA ARG A 166 -21.10 -1.86 -0.98
C ARG A 166 -21.14 -3.04 -0.02
N GLU A 167 -20.03 -3.76 0.10
CA GLU A 167 -19.91 -4.89 1.02
C GLU A 167 -20.11 -4.43 2.48
N MET A 168 -19.51 -3.31 2.89
CA MET A 168 -19.66 -2.79 4.25
C MET A 168 -21.07 -2.25 4.51
N ASP A 169 -21.71 -1.63 3.53
CA ASP A 169 -23.11 -1.21 3.63
C ASP A 169 -24.04 -2.42 3.85
N GLU A 170 -23.82 -3.52 3.14
CA GLU A 170 -24.55 -4.77 3.36
C GLU A 170 -24.29 -5.38 4.74
N VAL A 171 -23.03 -5.34 5.23
CA VAL A 171 -22.67 -5.80 6.57
C VAL A 171 -23.42 -4.99 7.61
N VAL A 172 -23.40 -3.67 7.51
CA VAL A 172 -24.09 -2.75 8.42
C VAL A 172 -25.60 -3.01 8.40
N ALA A 173 -26.21 -3.09 7.21
CA ALA A 173 -27.63 -3.38 7.08
C ALA A 173 -28.03 -4.70 7.75
N ARG A 174 -27.25 -5.75 7.58
CA ARG A 174 -27.48 -7.06 8.19
C ARG A 174 -27.35 -7.02 9.71
N VAL A 175 -26.30 -6.38 10.23
CA VAL A 175 -26.08 -6.22 11.68
C VAL A 175 -27.22 -5.43 12.33
N VAL A 176 -27.66 -4.35 11.67
CA VAL A 176 -28.80 -3.55 12.14
C VAL A 176 -30.10 -4.37 12.11
N GLY A 177 -30.36 -5.10 11.01
CA GLY A 177 -31.54 -5.98 10.88
C GLY A 177 -31.58 -7.03 12.00
N GLN A 178 -30.48 -7.77 12.22
CA GLN A 178 -30.39 -8.75 13.31
C GLN A 178 -30.53 -8.12 14.70
N SER A 179 -30.00 -6.92 14.90
CA SER A 179 -30.15 -6.17 16.12
C SER A 179 -31.62 -5.77 16.37
N LEU A 180 -32.34 -5.35 15.33
CA LEU A 180 -33.77 -5.05 15.38
C LEU A 180 -34.61 -6.27 15.71
N GLU A 181 -34.32 -7.42 15.07
CA GLU A 181 -34.97 -8.70 15.40
C GLU A 181 -34.75 -9.11 16.84
N ALA A 182 -33.49 -9.04 17.32
CA ALA A 182 -33.17 -9.33 18.72
C ALA A 182 -33.93 -8.41 19.69
N LYS A 183 -34.05 -7.14 19.36
CA LYS A 183 -34.82 -6.17 20.14
C LYS A 183 -36.32 -6.48 20.09
N ALA A 184 -36.87 -6.83 18.92
CA ALA A 184 -38.28 -7.17 18.75
C ALA A 184 -38.66 -8.40 19.58
N ARG A 185 -37.81 -9.45 19.63
CA ARG A 185 -37.99 -10.62 20.49
C ARG A 185 -38.09 -10.31 21.97
N SER A 186 -37.48 -9.19 22.40
CA SER A 186 -37.61 -8.75 23.81
C SER A 186 -38.99 -8.19 24.15
N PHE A 187 -39.84 -7.87 23.15
CA PHE A 187 -41.21 -7.37 23.33
C PHE A 187 -42.28 -8.45 23.18
N GLY A 188 -41.99 -9.55 22.50
CA GLY A 188 -42.92 -10.66 22.27
C GLY A 188 -42.44 -11.63 21.21
N GLU A 189 -43.36 -12.51 20.78
CA GLU A 189 -43.07 -13.49 19.73
C GLU A 189 -43.13 -12.86 18.35
N ILE A 190 -42.07 -13.05 17.53
CA ILE A 190 -42.07 -12.52 16.17
C ILE A 190 -42.99 -13.36 15.26
N GLU A 191 -44.06 -12.73 14.73
CA GLU A 191 -44.94 -13.39 13.77
C GLU A 191 -44.42 -13.37 12.35
N SER A 192 -43.85 -12.25 11.92
CA SER A 192 -43.25 -12.12 10.60
C SER A 192 -42.17 -11.04 10.53
N VAL A 193 -41.20 -11.24 9.66
CA VAL A 193 -40.20 -10.26 9.29
C VAL A 193 -40.27 -10.08 7.77
N THR A 194 -40.53 -8.87 7.31
CA THR A 194 -40.54 -8.52 5.89
C THR A 194 -39.63 -7.32 5.67
N GLY A 195 -38.70 -7.45 4.71
CA GLY A 195 -37.80 -6.36 4.33
C GLY A 195 -37.99 -5.96 2.89
N ASP A 196 -37.98 -4.68 2.60
CA ASP A 196 -37.84 -4.16 1.26
C ASP A 196 -36.43 -3.61 1.08
N ALA A 197 -35.65 -4.32 0.27
CA ALA A 197 -34.25 -3.96 0.00
C ALA A 197 -34.14 -2.69 -0.86
N VAL A 198 -35.17 -2.35 -1.62
CA VAL A 198 -35.20 -1.16 -2.49
C VAL A 198 -35.51 0.11 -1.68
N GLU A 199 -36.47 0.00 -0.76
CA GLU A 199 -36.83 1.10 0.13
C GLU A 199 -35.98 1.16 1.42
N GLY A 200 -35.14 0.17 1.67
CA GLY A 200 -34.34 0.08 2.89
C GLY A 200 -35.19 -0.07 4.18
N THR A 201 -36.38 -0.61 4.05
CA THR A 201 -37.32 -0.75 5.17
C THR A 201 -37.34 -2.20 5.68
N LEU A 202 -37.43 -2.35 7.01
CA LEU A 202 -37.61 -3.62 7.70
C LEU A 202 -38.86 -3.55 8.58
N THR A 203 -39.86 -4.38 8.29
CA THR A 203 -41.09 -4.48 9.07
C THR A 203 -41.05 -5.76 9.88
N ILE A 204 -41.16 -5.63 11.20
CA ILE A 204 -41.20 -6.77 12.14
C ILE A 204 -42.57 -6.74 12.86
N LYS A 205 -43.38 -7.79 12.68
CA LYS A 205 -44.62 -7.98 13.43
C LYS A 205 -44.36 -8.82 14.65
N VAL A 206 -44.78 -8.31 15.82
CA VAL A 206 -44.57 -8.96 17.12
C VAL A 206 -45.96 -9.17 17.76
N ARG A 207 -46.20 -10.39 18.25
CA ARG A 207 -47.34 -10.71 19.11
C ARG A 207 -46.96 -10.43 20.55
N VAL A 208 -47.63 -9.49 21.17
CA VAL A 208 -47.46 -9.09 22.59
C VAL A 208 -48.44 -9.86 23.46
#